data_8625f372e4266c5abef6a36270b364dd
#
_entry.id   8625f372e4266c5abef6a36270b364dd
#
_cell.length_a   1.000
_cell.length_b   1.000
_cell.length_c   1.000
_cell.angle_alpha   90.00
_cell.angle_beta   90.00
_cell.angle_gamma   90.00
#
_symmetry.space_group_name_H-M   'P 1'
#
loop_
_entity.id
_entity.type
_entity.pdbx_description
1 polymer ?
#
loop_
_entity_poly.entity_id
_entity_poly.type
_entity_poly.pdbx_seq_one_letter_code
_entity_poly.pdbx_strand_id
1 'polypeptide(L)'
;MECAFQYVNEFEENILGFCNNIYTQEGGTHITGFKSKFTMIINQYARELGILKDKDNNFTGLDVRNGMTAIVAVKHPAPRFEGQTKTKLDNPDAGTVVSAVTSDEVQLYFDRNLEQLKAVIACAEKSAKIRKAEERTKTNLLSKSKFSIDSNGKLANCESRDPKKCEIFIVEGDSAGGSAKTARSRATQAILPLRGKILNVEKALSLIHI
;
A
#
# COMPACT_ATOMS: atom_id res chain seq x y z
N MET A 1 29.29 6.30 -9.92
CA MET A 1 28.33 5.55 -9.11
C MET A 1 28.88 4.18 -8.82
N GLU A 2 28.69 3.68 -7.63
CA GLU A 2 29.01 2.31 -7.23
C GLU A 2 27.73 1.68 -6.65
N CYS A 3 27.42 0.46 -7.01
CA CYS A 3 26.26 -0.25 -6.52
C CYS A 3 26.59 -1.72 -6.26
N ALA A 4 26.17 -2.22 -5.12
CA ALA A 4 26.20 -3.64 -4.80
C ALA A 4 24.86 -4.05 -4.23
N PHE A 5 24.35 -5.21 -4.60
CA PHE A 5 23.09 -5.72 -4.06
C PHE A 5 23.11 -7.24 -3.93
N GLN A 6 22.33 -7.73 -3.00
CA GLN A 6 22.07 -9.16 -2.78
C GLN A 6 20.62 -9.35 -2.31
N TYR A 7 20.11 -10.57 -2.47
CA TYR A 7 18.87 -10.99 -1.88
C TYR A 7 19.12 -11.91 -0.70
N VAL A 8 18.41 -11.64 0.40
CA VAL A 8 18.42 -12.42 1.63
C VAL A 8 17.04 -13.01 1.91
N ASN A 9 16.97 -14.02 2.75
CA ASN A 9 15.69 -14.67 3.08
C ASN A 9 14.95 -13.89 4.20
N GLU A 10 14.78 -12.59 3.99
CA GLU A 10 14.05 -11.68 4.85
C GLU A 10 12.91 -11.04 4.05
N PHE A 11 11.95 -10.42 4.74
CA PHE A 11 10.81 -9.77 4.10
C PHE A 11 10.90 -8.25 4.09
N GLU A 12 12.09 -7.71 4.34
CA GLU A 12 12.34 -6.28 4.40
C GLU A 12 13.34 -5.84 3.32
N GLU A 13 13.18 -4.59 2.91
CA GLU A 13 14.09 -3.90 2.00
C GLU A 13 15.11 -3.11 2.85
N ASN A 14 16.40 -3.33 2.63
CA ASN A 14 17.48 -2.60 3.29
C ASN A 14 18.40 -1.97 2.23
N ILE A 15 18.19 -0.69 1.90
CA ILE A 15 18.99 0.03 0.91
C ILE A 15 19.72 1.20 1.57
N LEU A 16 21.04 1.10 1.61
CA LEU A 16 21.92 2.11 2.16
C LEU A 16 22.40 3.07 1.07
N GLY A 17 22.17 4.36 1.26
CA GLY A 17 22.58 5.42 0.33
C GLY A 17 23.79 6.20 0.82
N PHE A 18 24.71 6.52 -0.08
CA PHE A 18 25.86 7.38 0.20
C PHE A 18 26.04 8.43 -0.89
N CYS A 19 26.35 9.65 -0.47
CA CYS A 19 26.81 10.70 -1.37
C CYS A 19 28.12 11.31 -0.85
N ASN A 20 29.19 11.24 -1.65
CA ASN A 20 30.52 11.70 -1.24
C ASN A 20 30.97 11.08 0.10
N ASN A 21 30.71 9.78 0.29
CA ASN A 21 30.97 9.00 1.50
C ASN A 21 30.15 9.41 2.74
N ILE A 22 29.19 10.31 2.58
CA ILE A 22 28.25 10.69 3.66
C ILE A 22 27.05 9.74 3.56
N TYR A 23 26.71 9.09 4.66
CA TYR A 23 25.52 8.23 4.73
C TYR A 23 24.24 9.06 4.70
N THR A 24 23.39 8.80 3.72
CA THR A 24 22.08 9.45 3.57
C THR A 24 20.99 8.56 4.16
N GLN A 25 20.81 8.63 5.46
CA GLN A 25 19.91 7.76 6.21
C GLN A 25 18.46 7.81 5.69
N GLU A 26 18.00 8.97 5.26
CA GLU A 26 16.67 9.18 4.68
C GLU A 26 16.65 8.99 3.16
N GLY A 27 17.74 8.49 2.58
CA GLY A 27 17.87 8.25 1.16
C GLY A 27 18.06 9.52 0.33
N GLY A 28 17.20 9.73 -0.64
CA GLY A 28 17.22 10.88 -1.55
C GLY A 28 17.04 10.46 -3.01
N THR A 29 17.28 11.41 -3.92
CA THR A 29 17.04 11.26 -5.36
C THR A 29 17.79 10.08 -5.98
N HIS A 30 19.03 9.82 -5.56
CA HIS A 30 19.85 8.69 -6.03
C HIS A 30 19.23 7.34 -5.65
N ILE A 31 18.73 7.18 -4.42
CA ILE A 31 18.04 5.96 -3.99
C ILE A 31 16.72 5.79 -4.71
N THR A 32 15.95 6.86 -4.87
CA THR A 32 14.69 6.84 -5.62
C THR A 32 14.93 6.45 -7.10
N GLY A 33 15.96 7.01 -7.72
CA GLY A 33 16.37 6.67 -9.09
C GLY A 33 16.72 5.19 -9.25
N PHE A 34 17.54 4.64 -8.34
CA PHE A 34 17.87 3.22 -8.29
C PHE A 34 16.64 2.34 -8.14
N LYS A 35 15.82 2.59 -7.10
CA LYS A 35 14.61 1.80 -6.79
C LYS A 35 13.63 1.72 -7.96
N SER A 36 13.35 2.87 -8.56
CA SER A 36 12.41 2.97 -9.69
C SER A 36 12.93 2.24 -10.91
N LYS A 37 14.19 2.47 -11.28
CA LYS A 37 14.77 1.87 -12.47
C LYS A 37 14.96 0.36 -12.31
N PHE A 38 15.46 -0.10 -11.17
CA PHE A 38 15.60 -1.53 -10.88
C PHE A 38 14.26 -2.27 -11.00
N THR A 39 13.19 -1.70 -10.42
CA THR A 39 11.84 -2.27 -10.52
C THR A 39 11.36 -2.35 -11.97
N MET A 40 11.66 -1.33 -12.76
CA MET A 40 11.27 -1.30 -14.18
C MET A 40 12.00 -2.38 -14.98
N ILE A 41 13.30 -2.56 -14.77
CA ILE A 41 14.12 -3.57 -15.43
C ILE A 41 13.59 -4.98 -15.14
N ILE A 42 13.33 -5.30 -13.87
CA ILE A 42 12.80 -6.63 -13.49
C ILE A 42 11.43 -6.88 -14.15
N ASN A 43 10.55 -5.89 -14.20
CA ASN A 43 9.27 -6.04 -14.87
C ASN A 43 9.41 -6.23 -16.39
N GLN A 44 10.36 -5.54 -17.02
CA GLN A 44 10.68 -5.71 -18.43
C GLN A 44 11.12 -7.16 -18.71
N TYR A 45 12.14 -7.65 -18.01
CA TYR A 45 12.60 -9.03 -18.17
C TYR A 45 11.54 -10.07 -17.82
N ALA A 46 10.69 -9.82 -16.82
CA ALA A 46 9.61 -10.74 -16.49
C ALA A 46 8.61 -10.88 -17.65
N ARG A 47 8.40 -9.82 -18.44
CA ARG A 47 7.58 -9.87 -19.66
C ARG A 47 8.32 -10.55 -20.81
N GLU A 48 9.57 -10.22 -21.05
CA GLU A 48 10.39 -10.81 -22.10
C GLU A 48 10.56 -12.34 -21.91
N LEU A 49 10.68 -12.79 -20.68
CA LEU A 49 10.72 -14.22 -20.32
C LEU A 49 9.32 -14.88 -20.28
N GLY A 50 8.25 -14.14 -20.54
CA GLY A 50 6.87 -14.66 -20.55
C GLY A 50 6.30 -15.03 -19.18
N ILE A 51 6.96 -14.62 -18.08
CA ILE A 51 6.49 -14.84 -16.70
C ILE A 51 5.29 -13.92 -16.42
N LEU A 52 5.35 -12.68 -16.87
CA LEU A 52 4.22 -11.75 -16.89
C LEU A 52 3.63 -11.69 -18.30
N LYS A 53 2.33 -11.97 -18.42
CA LYS A 53 1.57 -11.82 -19.67
C LYS A 53 1.16 -10.36 -19.87
N ASP A 54 0.77 -9.97 -21.09
CA ASP A 54 0.35 -8.60 -21.42
C ASP A 54 -0.80 -8.07 -20.53
N LYS A 55 -1.69 -8.97 -20.09
CA LYS A 55 -2.83 -8.65 -19.23
C LYS A 55 -2.48 -8.62 -17.73
N ASP A 56 -1.30 -9.09 -17.35
CA ASP A 56 -0.91 -9.15 -15.95
C ASP A 56 -0.40 -7.78 -15.47
N ASN A 57 -0.74 -7.45 -14.23
CA ASN A 57 -0.18 -6.29 -13.59
C ASN A 57 1.32 -6.49 -13.30
N ASN A 58 2.09 -5.43 -13.46
CA ASN A 58 3.49 -5.40 -13.07
C ASN A 58 3.68 -5.76 -11.59
N PHE A 59 4.82 -6.32 -11.25
CA PHE A 59 5.28 -6.39 -9.87
C PHE A 59 5.44 -4.98 -9.31
N THR A 60 5.01 -4.78 -8.07
CA THR A 60 5.23 -3.51 -7.37
C THR A 60 6.70 -3.37 -6.97
N GLY A 61 7.11 -2.16 -6.65
CA GLY A 61 8.46 -1.94 -6.13
C GLY A 61 8.75 -2.75 -4.88
N LEU A 62 7.77 -2.94 -4.01
CA LEU A 62 7.88 -3.79 -2.82
C LEU A 62 8.04 -5.27 -3.19
N ASP A 63 7.30 -5.77 -4.18
CA ASP A 63 7.43 -7.17 -4.62
C ASP A 63 8.84 -7.45 -5.13
N VAL A 64 9.41 -6.52 -5.92
CA VAL A 64 10.74 -6.68 -6.53
C VAL A 64 11.86 -6.55 -5.52
N ARG A 65 11.75 -5.64 -4.56
CA ARG A 65 12.82 -5.35 -3.60
C ARG A 65 12.66 -6.04 -2.24
N ASN A 66 11.67 -6.90 -2.10
CA ASN A 66 11.49 -7.72 -0.90
C ASN A 66 12.69 -8.66 -0.70
N GLY A 67 13.32 -8.58 0.46
CA GLY A 67 14.55 -9.28 0.78
C GLY A 67 15.82 -8.71 0.13
N MET A 68 15.74 -7.53 -0.51
CA MET A 68 16.90 -6.90 -1.10
C MET A 68 17.71 -6.14 -0.04
N THR A 69 19.00 -6.42 0.05
CA THR A 69 19.98 -5.55 0.71
C THR A 69 20.87 -4.95 -0.37
N ALA A 70 20.98 -3.62 -0.41
CA ALA A 70 21.77 -2.92 -1.41
C ALA A 70 22.53 -1.72 -0.82
N ILE A 71 23.64 -1.39 -1.46
CA ILE A 71 24.41 -0.17 -1.21
C ILE A 71 24.48 0.60 -2.52
N VAL A 72 24.11 1.87 -2.49
CA VAL A 72 24.18 2.78 -3.64
C VAL A 72 25.01 4.00 -3.24
N ALA A 73 26.18 4.15 -3.80
CA ALA A 73 27.09 5.25 -3.53
C ALA A 73 27.30 6.12 -4.78
N VAL A 74 27.16 7.43 -4.62
CA VAL A 74 27.38 8.41 -5.68
C VAL A 74 28.46 9.41 -5.26
N LYS A 75 29.22 9.92 -6.23
CA LYS A 75 30.09 11.09 -6.07
C LYS A 75 29.49 12.22 -6.88
N HIS A 76 29.23 13.35 -6.23
CA HIS A 76 28.63 14.54 -6.83
C HIS A 76 29.49 15.77 -6.53
N PRO A 77 29.81 16.61 -7.54
CA PRO A 77 30.70 17.77 -7.34
C PRO A 77 30.08 18.85 -6.45
N ALA A 78 28.76 19.01 -6.49
CA ALA A 78 28.02 20.00 -5.73
C ALA A 78 26.77 19.38 -5.07
N PRO A 79 26.93 18.51 -4.03
CA PRO A 79 25.78 17.83 -3.43
C PRO A 79 24.89 18.80 -2.64
N ARG A 80 23.59 18.73 -2.89
CA ARG A 80 22.57 19.42 -2.10
C ARG A 80 21.87 18.39 -1.21
N PHE A 81 21.73 18.73 0.04
CA PHE A 81 21.02 17.91 1.00
C PHE A 81 19.80 18.63 1.55
N GLU A 82 18.77 17.90 1.85
CA GLU A 82 17.63 18.40 2.61
C GLU A 82 18.05 18.53 4.07
N GLY A 83 18.14 19.77 4.54
CA GLY A 83 18.56 20.11 5.90
C GLY A 83 20.07 20.06 6.17
N GLN A 84 20.44 20.54 7.37
CA GLN A 84 21.82 20.66 7.80
C GLN A 84 22.46 19.30 8.18
N THR A 85 21.66 18.32 8.52
CA THR A 85 22.08 16.99 8.94
C THR A 85 22.57 16.10 7.78
N LYS A 86 22.35 16.53 6.55
CA LYS A 86 22.77 15.83 5.30
C LYS A 86 22.22 14.40 5.17
N THR A 87 21.06 14.13 5.77
CA THR A 87 20.45 12.80 5.80
C THR A 87 19.77 12.39 4.50
N LYS A 88 19.42 13.38 3.62
CA LYS A 88 18.73 13.14 2.37
C LYS A 88 19.31 13.97 1.24
N LEU A 89 19.68 13.30 0.13
CA LEU A 89 20.19 13.96 -1.07
C LEU A 89 19.04 14.51 -1.92
N ASP A 90 19.13 15.80 -2.32
CA ASP A 90 18.07 16.50 -3.06
C ASP A 90 18.49 16.93 -4.49
N ASN A 91 19.54 16.39 -5.03
CA ASN A 91 20.00 16.69 -6.39
C ASN A 91 19.16 15.93 -7.45
N PRO A 92 18.34 16.58 -8.31
CA PRO A 92 17.56 15.88 -9.33
C PRO A 92 18.43 15.17 -10.38
N ASP A 93 19.54 15.77 -10.75
CA ASP A 93 20.52 15.22 -11.69
C ASP A 93 21.17 13.93 -11.17
N ALA A 94 21.42 13.81 -9.86
CA ALA A 94 21.89 12.57 -9.26
C ALA A 94 20.91 11.41 -9.47
N GLY A 95 19.60 11.67 -9.32
CA GLY A 95 18.55 10.68 -9.59
C GLY A 95 18.52 10.23 -11.06
N THR A 96 18.67 11.19 -11.98
CA THR A 96 18.69 10.91 -13.43
C THR A 96 19.90 10.07 -13.81
N VAL A 97 21.10 10.47 -13.36
CA VAL A 97 22.35 9.73 -13.65
C VAL A 97 22.30 8.34 -13.04
N VAL A 98 21.86 8.20 -11.79
CA VAL A 98 21.72 6.89 -11.15
C VAL A 98 20.74 5.99 -11.91
N SER A 99 19.62 6.56 -12.37
CA SER A 99 18.66 5.80 -13.18
C SER A 99 19.28 5.29 -14.50
N ALA A 100 20.03 6.14 -15.20
CA ALA A 100 20.67 5.77 -16.44
C ALA A 100 21.73 4.68 -16.22
N VAL A 101 22.68 4.89 -15.31
CA VAL A 101 23.73 3.92 -14.99
C VAL A 101 23.13 2.61 -14.49
N THR A 102 22.08 2.66 -13.64
CA THR A 102 21.37 1.45 -13.20
C THR A 102 20.76 0.70 -14.38
N SER A 103 20.20 1.43 -15.36
CA SER A 103 19.63 0.81 -16.55
C SER A 103 20.69 0.00 -17.30
N ASP A 104 21.79 0.63 -17.61
CA ASP A 104 22.82 0.06 -18.47
C ASP A 104 23.55 -1.10 -17.80
N GLU A 105 24.02 -0.89 -16.57
CA GLU A 105 24.86 -1.86 -15.87
C GLU A 105 24.06 -3.06 -15.32
N VAL A 106 22.85 -2.84 -14.81
CA VAL A 106 22.02 -3.93 -14.30
C VAL A 106 21.48 -4.80 -15.44
N GLN A 107 21.12 -4.20 -16.58
CA GLN A 107 20.75 -4.99 -17.77
C GLN A 107 21.93 -5.80 -18.28
N LEU A 108 23.09 -5.18 -18.42
CA LEU A 108 24.32 -5.88 -18.84
C LEU A 108 24.68 -7.03 -17.90
N TYR A 109 24.49 -6.83 -16.59
CA TYR A 109 24.72 -7.86 -15.59
C TYR A 109 23.73 -9.03 -15.75
N PHE A 110 22.45 -8.77 -15.90
CA PHE A 110 21.44 -9.81 -16.03
C PHE A 110 21.49 -10.53 -17.37
N ASP A 111 21.86 -9.86 -18.44
CA ASP A 111 22.10 -10.51 -19.75
C ASP A 111 23.21 -11.56 -19.69
N ARG A 112 24.21 -11.32 -18.84
CA ARG A 112 25.31 -12.27 -18.61
C ARG A 112 24.99 -13.33 -17.54
N ASN A 113 23.99 -13.07 -16.68
CA ASN A 113 23.69 -13.88 -15.51
C ASN A 113 22.20 -14.23 -15.44
N LEU A 114 21.68 -14.92 -16.46
CA LEU A 114 20.27 -15.27 -16.57
C LEU A 114 19.70 -16.08 -15.40
N GLU A 115 20.51 -16.93 -14.77
CA GLU A 115 20.04 -17.71 -13.61
C GLU A 115 19.78 -16.82 -12.40
N GLN A 116 20.61 -15.81 -12.16
CA GLN A 116 20.40 -14.82 -11.11
C GLN A 116 19.15 -13.97 -11.41
N LEU A 117 18.96 -13.56 -12.67
CA LEU A 117 17.77 -12.85 -13.08
C LEU A 117 16.48 -13.66 -12.80
N LYS A 118 16.47 -14.95 -13.20
CA LYS A 118 15.34 -15.84 -12.92
C LYS A 118 15.07 -16.00 -11.43
N ALA A 119 16.13 -16.10 -10.62
CA ALA A 119 16.00 -16.19 -9.16
C ALA A 119 15.37 -14.91 -8.58
N VAL A 120 15.80 -13.72 -9.02
CA VAL A 120 15.22 -12.44 -8.60
C VAL A 120 13.73 -12.33 -9.00
N ILE A 121 13.40 -12.70 -10.24
CA ILE A 121 12.01 -12.69 -10.71
C ILE A 121 11.15 -13.68 -9.91
N ALA A 122 11.68 -14.87 -9.58
CA ALA A 122 10.96 -15.84 -8.76
C ALA A 122 10.68 -15.32 -7.33
N CYS A 123 11.63 -14.57 -6.74
CA CYS A 123 11.41 -13.88 -5.47
C CYS A 123 10.30 -12.83 -5.58
N ALA A 124 10.32 -12.00 -6.63
CA ALA A 124 9.29 -11.00 -6.88
C ALA A 124 7.89 -11.64 -7.09
N GLU A 125 7.83 -12.74 -7.83
CA GLU A 125 6.57 -13.49 -8.04
C GLU A 125 6.03 -14.06 -6.72
N LYS A 126 6.89 -14.63 -5.88
CA LYS A 126 6.51 -15.13 -4.55
C LYS A 126 5.97 -14.01 -3.66
N SER A 127 6.65 -12.87 -3.61
CA SER A 127 6.21 -11.68 -2.87
C SER A 127 4.86 -11.17 -3.37
N ALA A 128 4.68 -11.06 -4.69
CA ALA A 128 3.41 -10.64 -5.27
C ALA A 128 2.25 -11.59 -4.95
N LYS A 129 2.50 -12.90 -4.90
CA LYS A 129 1.51 -13.90 -4.49
C LYS A 129 1.08 -13.72 -3.03
N ILE A 130 2.05 -13.52 -2.13
CA ILE A 130 1.79 -13.28 -0.69
C ILE A 130 0.97 -12.00 -0.52
N ARG A 131 1.40 -10.89 -1.10
CA ARG A 131 0.68 -9.60 -1.04
C ARG A 131 -0.77 -9.73 -1.54
N LYS A 132 -0.98 -10.36 -2.70
CA LYS A 132 -2.32 -10.58 -3.24
C LYS A 132 -3.20 -11.46 -2.34
N ALA A 133 -2.61 -12.45 -1.66
CA ALA A 133 -3.34 -13.28 -0.70
C ALA A 133 -3.75 -12.47 0.54
N GLU A 134 -2.86 -11.63 1.07
CA GLU A 134 -3.16 -10.73 2.18
C GLU A 134 -4.23 -9.69 1.83
N GLU A 135 -4.16 -9.07 0.66
CA GLU A 135 -5.16 -8.13 0.16
C GLU A 135 -6.55 -8.78 0.06
N ARG A 136 -6.62 -10.01 -0.48
CA ARG A 136 -7.87 -10.78 -0.54
C ARG A 136 -8.41 -11.08 0.86
N THR A 137 -7.55 -11.46 1.80
CA THR A 137 -7.95 -11.72 3.18
C THR A 137 -8.47 -10.44 3.85
N LYS A 138 -7.78 -9.31 3.70
CA LYS A 138 -8.23 -8.00 4.20
C LYS A 138 -9.57 -7.59 3.59
N THR A 139 -9.73 -7.73 2.27
CA THR A 139 -10.99 -7.42 1.57
C THR A 139 -12.14 -8.32 2.06
N ASN A 140 -11.87 -9.62 2.25
CA ASN A 140 -12.86 -10.56 2.76
C ASN A 140 -13.24 -10.25 4.22
N LEU A 141 -12.29 -9.86 5.06
CA LEU A 141 -12.54 -9.43 6.43
C LEU A 141 -13.36 -8.14 6.46
N LEU A 142 -13.03 -7.15 5.64
CA LEU A 142 -13.77 -5.90 5.49
C LEU A 142 -15.18 -6.12 4.92
N SER A 143 -15.34 -7.05 3.98
CA SER A 143 -16.66 -7.41 3.44
C SER A 143 -17.49 -8.25 4.41
N LYS A 144 -16.86 -9.06 5.28
CA LYS A 144 -17.51 -9.80 6.36
C LYS A 144 -17.77 -8.94 7.58
N SER A 145 -16.93 -7.96 7.88
CA SER A 145 -17.27 -6.84 8.73
C SER A 145 -18.19 -5.88 7.96
N LYS A 146 -19.30 -6.37 7.40
CA LYS A 146 -20.45 -5.52 7.27
C LYS A 146 -20.64 -4.98 8.67
N PHE A 147 -20.48 -3.69 8.80
CA PHE A 147 -20.85 -2.95 10.00
C PHE A 147 -22.33 -3.27 10.20
N SER A 148 -22.59 -4.39 10.82
CA SER A 148 -23.92 -4.79 11.21
C SER A 148 -24.23 -3.89 12.40
N ILE A 149 -24.90 -2.79 12.13
CA ILE A 149 -25.57 -1.98 13.16
C ILE A 149 -26.49 -2.89 13.99
N ASP A 150 -26.76 -4.11 13.50
CA ASP A 150 -27.40 -5.22 14.20
C ASP A 150 -26.64 -5.74 15.41
N SER A 151 -25.39 -5.38 15.67
CA SER A 151 -24.63 -5.88 16.82
C SER A 151 -25.31 -5.61 18.18
N ASN A 152 -26.26 -4.70 18.22
CA ASN A 152 -27.05 -4.38 19.41
C ASN A 152 -28.52 -4.82 19.33
N GLY A 153 -28.96 -5.50 18.27
CA GLY A 153 -30.35 -5.99 18.12
C GLY A 153 -31.43 -4.92 18.06
N LYS A 154 -31.04 -3.64 17.96
CA LYS A 154 -31.97 -2.49 18.01
C LYS A 154 -32.50 -2.08 16.64
N LEU A 155 -31.68 -2.20 15.59
CA LEU A 155 -32.10 -1.85 14.24
C LEU A 155 -32.99 -2.96 13.67
N ALA A 156 -34.20 -2.61 13.29
CA ALA A 156 -35.06 -3.48 12.50
C ALA A 156 -34.86 -3.16 11.03
N ASN A 157 -34.05 -3.93 10.33
CA ASN A 157 -33.70 -3.75 8.93
C ASN A 157 -34.89 -3.96 7.98
N CYS A 158 -34.83 -3.34 6.79
CA CYS A 158 -35.71 -3.65 5.67
C CYS A 158 -35.09 -4.77 4.79
N GLU A 159 -35.93 -5.35 3.93
CA GLU A 159 -35.55 -6.43 3.04
C GLU A 159 -34.80 -5.93 1.80
N SER A 160 -35.17 -4.74 1.28
CA SER A 160 -34.50 -4.13 0.13
C SER A 160 -33.04 -3.81 0.42
N ARG A 161 -32.18 -4.03 -0.58
CA ARG A 161 -30.77 -3.65 -0.57
C ARG A 161 -30.48 -2.43 -1.47
N ASP A 162 -31.49 -1.90 -2.13
CA ASP A 162 -31.36 -0.71 -2.97
C ASP A 162 -31.52 0.56 -2.09
N PRO A 163 -30.44 1.33 -1.85
CA PRO A 163 -30.49 2.51 -0.98
C PRO A 163 -31.48 3.57 -1.42
N LYS A 164 -31.80 3.62 -2.73
CA LYS A 164 -32.75 4.60 -3.28
C LYS A 164 -34.20 4.30 -2.92
N LYS A 165 -34.48 3.07 -2.50
CA LYS A 165 -35.82 2.59 -2.14
C LYS A 165 -36.01 2.43 -0.63
N CYS A 166 -34.89 2.55 0.14
CA CYS A 166 -34.91 2.32 1.57
C CYS A 166 -35.08 3.62 2.35
N GLU A 167 -35.89 3.57 3.40
CA GLU A 167 -36.08 4.64 4.36
C GLU A 167 -35.69 4.13 5.76
N ILE A 168 -35.12 5.02 6.58
CA ILE A 168 -34.82 4.72 7.98
C ILE A 168 -35.63 5.70 8.87
N PHE A 169 -36.38 5.14 9.81
CA PHE A 169 -37.10 5.91 10.81
C PHE A 169 -36.36 5.79 12.14
N ILE A 170 -35.96 6.92 12.68
CA ILE A 170 -35.34 7.01 14.00
C ILE A 170 -36.43 7.39 14.97
N VAL A 171 -36.67 6.56 15.99
CA VAL A 171 -37.75 6.76 16.98
C VAL A 171 -37.17 6.79 18.40
N GLU A 172 -37.82 7.53 19.29
CA GLU A 172 -37.42 7.65 20.67
C GLU A 172 -37.89 6.42 21.50
N GLY A 173 -36.94 5.68 22.00
CA GLY A 173 -37.16 4.56 22.93
C GLY A 173 -37.72 3.28 22.33
N ASP A 174 -37.68 2.23 23.13
CA ASP A 174 -38.06 0.89 22.70
C ASP A 174 -39.58 0.73 22.54
N SER A 175 -40.38 1.50 23.28
CA SER A 175 -41.85 1.47 23.19
C SER A 175 -42.33 1.99 21.83
N ALA A 176 -41.87 3.18 21.42
CA ALA A 176 -42.17 3.73 20.11
C ALA A 176 -41.60 2.86 18.98
N GLY A 177 -40.39 2.31 19.22
CA GLY A 177 -39.74 1.36 18.30
C GLY A 177 -40.58 0.09 18.08
N GLY A 178 -41.24 -0.44 19.12
CA GLY A 178 -42.11 -1.59 19.02
C GLY A 178 -43.33 -1.34 18.12
N SER A 179 -44.03 -0.25 18.35
CA SER A 179 -45.19 0.17 17.55
C SER A 179 -44.80 0.45 16.10
N ALA A 180 -43.71 1.18 15.87
CA ALA A 180 -43.21 1.50 14.55
C ALA A 180 -42.76 0.23 13.77
N LYS A 181 -42.15 -0.74 14.44
CA LYS A 181 -41.77 -2.04 13.83
C LYS A 181 -42.99 -2.82 13.33
N THR A 182 -44.12 -2.73 14.03
CA THR A 182 -45.34 -3.41 13.64
C THR A 182 -46.04 -2.72 12.47
N ALA A 183 -46.00 -1.41 12.40
CA ALA A 183 -46.72 -0.59 11.39
C ALA A 183 -45.94 -0.42 10.07
N ARG A 184 -44.61 -0.65 10.05
CA ARG A 184 -43.75 -0.36 8.89
C ARG A 184 -43.98 -1.27 7.69
N SER A 185 -43.63 -0.81 6.51
CA SER A 185 -43.38 -1.68 5.36
C SER A 185 -42.00 -2.36 5.51
N ARG A 186 -42.00 -3.66 5.74
CA ARG A 186 -40.74 -4.44 5.87
C ARG A 186 -39.89 -4.44 4.61
N ALA A 187 -40.53 -4.26 3.45
CA ALA A 187 -39.83 -4.25 2.17
C ALA A 187 -38.82 -3.09 2.06
N THR A 188 -39.16 -1.89 2.53
CA THR A 188 -38.38 -0.66 2.29
C THR A 188 -38.08 0.17 3.54
N GLN A 189 -38.75 -0.09 4.67
CA GLN A 189 -38.63 0.74 5.86
C GLN A 189 -37.87 0.05 6.99
N ALA A 190 -36.80 0.67 7.49
CA ALA A 190 -36.03 0.27 8.65
C ALA A 190 -36.37 1.15 9.86
N ILE A 191 -36.38 0.59 11.07
CA ILE A 191 -36.65 1.32 12.32
C ILE A 191 -35.46 1.20 13.25
N LEU A 192 -34.95 2.33 13.74
CA LEU A 192 -33.89 2.43 14.72
C LEU A 192 -34.41 3.15 15.99
N PRO A 193 -34.69 2.44 17.07
CA PRO A 193 -35.01 3.06 18.35
C PRO A 193 -33.72 3.58 19.02
N LEU A 194 -33.70 4.85 19.38
CA LEU A 194 -32.63 5.47 20.15
C LEU A 194 -33.13 5.76 21.58
N ARG A 195 -32.30 5.46 22.56
CA ARG A 195 -32.60 5.63 23.97
C ARG A 195 -31.90 6.86 24.54
N GLY A 196 -32.65 7.79 25.11
CA GLY A 196 -32.12 8.96 25.80
C GLY A 196 -31.82 10.17 24.91
N LYS A 197 -31.32 11.25 25.52
CA LYS A 197 -30.85 12.43 24.79
C LYS A 197 -29.66 12.09 23.92
N ILE A 198 -29.75 12.35 22.63
CA ILE A 198 -28.62 12.22 21.71
C ILE A 198 -27.63 13.32 22.06
N LEU A 199 -26.40 12.94 22.36
CA LEU A 199 -25.30 13.87 22.55
C LEU A 199 -25.02 14.60 21.22
N ASN A 200 -25.05 15.95 21.29
CA ASN A 200 -24.59 16.75 20.16
C ASN A 200 -23.06 16.66 20.08
N VAL A 201 -22.57 15.79 19.20
CA VAL A 201 -21.13 15.51 19.04
C VAL A 201 -20.33 16.74 18.58
N GLU A 202 -20.95 17.73 17.94
CA GLU A 202 -20.30 18.98 17.55
C GLU A 202 -19.94 19.86 18.75
N LYS A 203 -20.69 19.72 19.87
CA LYS A 203 -20.47 20.47 21.12
C LYS A 203 -19.73 19.67 22.20
N ALA A 204 -19.56 18.37 22.01
CA ALA A 204 -18.92 17.49 22.98
C ALA A 204 -17.43 17.28 22.63
N LEU A 205 -16.60 18.24 23.03
CA LEU A 205 -15.14 18.21 22.85
C LEU A 205 -14.43 16.98 23.43
N SER A 206 -15.07 16.24 24.34
CA SER A 206 -14.48 15.07 25.00
C SER A 206 -14.54 13.77 24.18
N LEU A 207 -15.24 13.75 23.05
CA LEU A 207 -15.36 12.56 22.18
C LEU A 207 -14.38 12.55 21.00
N ILE A 208 -13.56 13.59 20.84
CA ILE A 208 -12.59 13.74 19.73
C ILE A 208 -11.26 12.98 20.01
N HIS A 209 -11.11 12.39 21.19
CA HIS A 209 -9.87 11.72 21.62
C HIS A 209 -10.04 10.22 21.92
N ILE A 210 -10.86 9.52 21.15
CA ILE A 210 -10.90 8.05 21.17
C ILE A 210 -10.41 7.52 19.82
#